data_05aae786be584e50015c08fa519be920
#
_entry.id   05aae786be584e50015c08fa519be920
#
_cell.length_a   1.000
_cell.length_b   1.000
_cell.length_c   1.000
_cell.angle_alpha   90.00
_cell.angle_beta   90.00
_cell.angle_gamma   90.00
#
_symmetry.space_group_name_H-M   'P 1'
#
loop_
_entity.id
_entity.type
_entity.pdbx_description
1 polymer ?
#
loop_
_entity_poly.entity_id
_entity_poly.type
_entity_poly.pdbx_seq_one_letter_code
_entity_poly.pdbx_strand_id
1 'polypeptide(L)'
;MSLFIRKLLSLLVHPLSLGLLLVGVGGLVALGWRRIGLSLVLGGAVVLWGFSTPLVSDRLRGSLEARHPPTPIDSLSSAEAIVVLGGGISSPRPPRIHPDLNDAADRVWHAARLYRAGKAPLVIASGGAQPWQNPRVQEASAMEVLLRDWGVPQDSILREPRSANTYQNATRTARLMDRRGLNCVLLVTSALHMRRAVAVFRSEGIEAVPAATDFQVDNRNQTLLDVLPDAGALAGSTAAVREYVGYLVYAWRGWIDRPAPVAETTEGRCVATVPVSNR
;
A
#
# COMPACT_ATOMS: atom_id res chain seq x y z
N MET A 1 1.15 -9.38 23.12
CA MET A 1 2.13 -9.98 22.19
C MET A 1 3.04 -8.88 21.69
N SER A 2 4.37 -8.98 21.85
CA SER A 2 5.30 -7.93 21.48
C SER A 2 5.27 -7.65 19.97
N LEU A 3 5.59 -6.41 19.55
CA LEU A 3 5.67 -6.01 18.15
C LEU A 3 6.66 -6.88 17.35
N PHE A 4 7.73 -7.32 18.02
CA PHE A 4 8.75 -8.21 17.46
C PHE A 4 8.15 -9.58 17.07
N ILE A 5 7.37 -10.21 17.96
CA ILE A 5 6.74 -11.50 17.70
C ILE A 5 5.75 -11.41 16.54
N ARG A 6 4.97 -10.31 16.47
CA ARG A 6 4.04 -10.08 15.32
C ARG A 6 4.79 -9.98 14.00
N LYS A 7 5.92 -9.28 14.00
CA LYS A 7 6.77 -9.15 12.81
C LYS A 7 7.40 -10.49 12.42
N LEU A 8 7.89 -11.25 13.41
CA LEU A 8 8.45 -12.59 13.17
C LEU A 8 7.40 -13.53 12.56
N LEU A 9 6.18 -13.57 13.13
CA LEU A 9 5.08 -14.37 12.58
C LEU A 9 4.69 -13.94 11.17
N SER A 10 4.70 -12.63 10.88
CA SER A 10 4.42 -12.14 9.52
C SER A 10 5.50 -12.56 8.52
N LEU A 11 6.77 -12.66 8.95
CA LEU A 11 7.86 -13.11 8.09
C LEU A 11 7.74 -14.60 7.74
N LEU A 12 7.21 -15.43 8.64
CA LEU A 12 7.02 -16.87 8.39
C LEU A 12 6.00 -17.15 7.27
N VAL A 13 5.08 -16.22 7.02
CA VAL A 13 4.09 -16.35 5.94
C VAL A 13 4.66 -15.95 4.57
N HIS A 14 5.83 -15.32 4.53
CA HIS A 14 6.46 -14.93 3.27
C HIS A 14 6.93 -16.17 2.49
N PRO A 15 6.72 -16.24 1.16
CA PRO A 15 7.09 -17.41 0.35
C PRO A 15 8.55 -17.85 0.52
N LEU A 16 9.48 -16.88 0.62
CA LEU A 16 10.89 -17.17 0.85
C LEU A 16 11.11 -17.89 2.19
N SER A 17 10.55 -17.35 3.29
CA SER A 17 10.75 -17.93 4.62
C SER A 17 10.08 -19.29 4.74
N LEU A 18 8.88 -19.44 4.19
CA LEU A 18 8.15 -20.71 4.17
C LEU A 18 8.91 -21.78 3.37
N GLY A 19 9.37 -21.44 2.17
CA GLY A 19 10.13 -22.36 1.33
C GLY A 19 11.43 -22.80 1.98
N LEU A 20 12.23 -21.87 2.54
CA LEU A 20 13.45 -22.19 3.25
C LEU A 20 13.21 -23.01 4.53
N LEU A 21 12.13 -22.74 5.25
CA LEU A 21 11.74 -23.52 6.43
C LEU A 21 11.41 -24.97 6.03
N LEU A 22 10.64 -25.16 4.97
CA LEU A 22 10.31 -26.51 4.46
C LEU A 22 11.56 -27.27 4.01
N VAL A 23 12.48 -26.61 3.32
CA VAL A 23 13.77 -27.21 2.90
C VAL A 23 14.60 -27.61 4.11
N GLY A 24 14.78 -26.70 5.09
CA GLY A 24 15.58 -26.95 6.28
C GLY A 24 15.01 -28.05 7.17
N VAL A 25 13.70 -27.97 7.49
CA VAL A 25 13.01 -29.00 8.28
C VAL A 25 12.99 -30.32 7.54
N GLY A 26 12.73 -30.29 6.21
CA GLY A 26 12.73 -31.48 5.37
C GLY A 26 14.08 -32.17 5.35
N GLY A 27 15.19 -31.40 5.27
CA GLY A 27 16.54 -31.95 5.36
C GLY A 27 16.81 -32.66 6.68
N LEU A 28 16.41 -32.07 7.82
CA LEU A 28 16.55 -32.69 9.14
C LEU A 28 15.68 -33.94 9.28
N VAL A 29 14.41 -33.90 8.82
CA VAL A 29 13.49 -35.03 8.86
C VAL A 29 13.99 -36.19 7.98
N ALA A 30 14.67 -35.89 6.89
CA ALA A 30 15.22 -36.90 5.97
C ALA A 30 16.29 -37.81 6.62
N LEU A 31 16.91 -37.37 7.72
CA LEU A 31 17.88 -38.17 8.47
C LEU A 31 17.22 -39.40 9.14
N GLY A 32 15.95 -39.30 9.53
CA GLY A 32 15.21 -40.41 10.14
C GLY A 32 14.12 -40.98 9.22
N TRP A 33 13.39 -40.09 8.55
CA TRP A 33 12.26 -40.42 7.68
C TRP A 33 12.47 -39.91 6.25
N ARG A 34 13.37 -40.57 5.52
CA ARG A 34 13.87 -40.14 4.21
C ARG A 34 12.78 -39.69 3.24
N ARG A 35 11.69 -40.49 3.10
CA ARG A 35 10.61 -40.16 2.15
C ARG A 35 9.88 -38.86 2.53
N ILE A 36 9.54 -38.71 3.80
CA ILE A 36 8.83 -37.52 4.30
C ILE A 36 9.75 -36.29 4.18
N GLY A 37 11.01 -36.41 4.60
CA GLY A 37 11.98 -35.33 4.51
C GLY A 37 12.19 -34.87 3.06
N LEU A 38 12.38 -35.78 2.11
CA LEU A 38 12.52 -35.44 0.69
C LEU A 38 11.25 -34.80 0.11
N SER A 39 10.05 -35.23 0.54
CA SER A 39 8.80 -34.59 0.11
C SER A 39 8.69 -33.14 0.62
N LEU A 40 9.13 -32.87 1.85
CA LEU A 40 9.19 -31.50 2.38
C LEU A 40 10.22 -30.62 1.64
N VAL A 41 11.40 -31.16 1.35
CA VAL A 41 12.43 -30.45 0.56
C VAL A 41 11.88 -30.11 -0.84
N LEU A 42 11.27 -31.07 -1.52
CA LEU A 42 10.67 -30.85 -2.84
C LEU A 42 9.52 -29.80 -2.75
N GLY A 43 8.65 -29.91 -1.75
CA GLY A 43 7.59 -28.94 -1.52
C GLY A 43 8.13 -27.53 -1.31
N GLY A 44 9.18 -27.39 -0.51
CA GLY A 44 9.86 -26.10 -0.30
C GLY A 44 10.48 -25.54 -1.59
N ALA A 45 11.12 -26.39 -2.39
CA ALA A 45 11.68 -26.00 -3.68
C ALA A 45 10.56 -25.56 -4.65
N VAL A 46 9.43 -26.27 -4.71
CA VAL A 46 8.26 -25.90 -5.54
C VAL A 46 7.67 -24.57 -5.10
N VAL A 47 7.55 -24.32 -3.79
CA VAL A 47 7.08 -23.03 -3.26
C VAL A 47 8.02 -21.92 -3.69
N LEU A 48 9.33 -22.08 -3.48
CA LEU A 48 10.32 -21.06 -3.86
C LEU A 48 10.29 -20.80 -5.36
N TRP A 49 10.33 -21.85 -6.16
CA TRP A 49 10.32 -21.73 -7.62
C TRP A 49 9.02 -21.06 -8.10
N GLY A 50 7.86 -21.52 -7.66
CA GLY A 50 6.57 -20.99 -8.09
C GLY A 50 6.41 -19.51 -7.79
N PHE A 51 6.65 -19.08 -6.53
CA PHE A 51 6.53 -17.69 -6.14
C PHE A 51 7.66 -16.78 -6.69
N SER A 52 8.72 -17.36 -7.21
CA SER A 52 9.78 -16.63 -7.92
C SER A 52 9.50 -16.44 -9.40
N THR A 53 8.45 -17.05 -9.97
CA THR A 53 8.14 -16.86 -11.39
C THR A 53 7.35 -15.58 -11.64
N PRO A 54 7.67 -14.79 -12.70
CA PRO A 54 6.86 -13.67 -13.14
C PRO A 54 5.39 -14.07 -13.34
N LEU A 55 5.13 -15.24 -13.91
CA LEU A 55 3.80 -15.78 -14.15
C LEU A 55 2.92 -15.79 -12.88
N VAL A 56 3.43 -16.29 -11.76
CA VAL A 56 2.71 -16.33 -10.48
C VAL A 56 2.65 -14.97 -9.84
N SER A 57 3.76 -14.23 -9.85
CA SER A 57 3.85 -12.89 -9.29
C SER A 57 2.84 -11.93 -9.93
N ASP A 58 2.77 -11.91 -11.26
CA ASP A 58 1.88 -11.01 -12.01
C ASP A 58 0.41 -11.39 -11.80
N ARG A 59 0.08 -12.67 -11.71
CA ARG A 59 -1.28 -13.10 -11.36
C ARG A 59 -1.71 -12.67 -9.97
N LEU A 60 -0.83 -12.80 -8.98
CA LEU A 60 -1.13 -12.39 -7.60
C LEU A 60 -1.30 -10.86 -7.50
N ARG A 61 -0.36 -10.10 -8.05
CA ARG A 61 -0.43 -8.63 -8.06
C ARG A 61 -1.60 -8.13 -8.89
N GLY A 62 -1.75 -8.63 -10.11
CA GLY A 62 -2.80 -8.22 -11.03
C GLY A 62 -4.21 -8.46 -10.48
N SER A 63 -4.43 -9.53 -9.70
CA SER A 63 -5.72 -9.78 -9.05
C SER A 63 -6.07 -8.77 -7.94
N LEU A 64 -5.08 -8.08 -7.36
CA LEU A 64 -5.27 -6.97 -6.42
C LEU A 64 -5.46 -5.65 -7.15
N GLU A 65 -4.62 -5.38 -8.17
CA GLU A 65 -4.64 -4.14 -8.95
C GLU A 65 -5.93 -4.00 -9.78
N ALA A 66 -6.44 -5.10 -10.34
CA ALA A 66 -7.68 -5.12 -11.11
C ALA A 66 -8.93 -4.67 -10.33
N ARG A 67 -8.87 -4.63 -9.00
CA ARG A 67 -9.97 -4.14 -8.15
C ARG A 67 -10.12 -2.63 -8.18
N HIS A 68 -9.05 -1.92 -8.50
CA HIS A 68 -9.01 -0.46 -8.61
C HIS A 68 -8.15 -0.11 -9.84
N PRO A 69 -8.71 -0.23 -11.06
CA PRO A 69 -7.97 -0.04 -12.30
C PRO A 69 -7.48 1.41 -12.43
N PRO A 70 -6.49 1.66 -13.31
CA PRO A 70 -6.02 3.00 -13.59
C PRO A 70 -7.17 3.89 -14.05
N THR A 71 -7.37 5.01 -13.36
CA THR A 71 -8.43 5.97 -13.69
C THR A 71 -7.80 7.28 -14.13
N PRO A 72 -8.13 7.79 -15.32
CA PRO A 72 -7.67 9.10 -15.76
C PRO A 72 -8.05 10.19 -14.77
N ILE A 73 -7.15 11.15 -14.53
CA ILE A 73 -7.38 12.23 -13.55
C ILE A 73 -8.68 12.99 -13.86
N ASP A 74 -8.93 13.25 -15.13
CA ASP A 74 -10.13 14.02 -15.56
C ASP A 74 -11.45 13.28 -15.21
N SER A 75 -11.42 11.96 -15.18
CA SER A 75 -12.58 11.11 -14.86
C SER A 75 -12.83 10.99 -13.35
N LEU A 76 -11.87 11.37 -12.50
CA LEU A 76 -12.05 11.36 -11.06
C LEU A 76 -12.94 12.52 -10.62
N SER A 77 -13.90 12.27 -9.75
CA SER A 77 -14.69 13.31 -9.08
C SER A 77 -13.79 14.22 -8.23
N SER A 78 -14.17 15.47 -8.06
CA SER A 78 -13.52 16.34 -7.09
C SER A 78 -13.85 15.89 -5.65
N ALA A 79 -12.95 16.17 -4.72
CA ALA A 79 -13.09 15.85 -3.32
C ALA A 79 -12.68 17.04 -2.44
N GLU A 80 -12.89 16.94 -1.14
CA GLU A 80 -12.52 18.00 -0.18
C GLU A 80 -11.03 17.97 0.16
N ALA A 81 -10.41 16.80 0.08
CA ALA A 81 -8.96 16.64 0.21
C ALA A 81 -8.43 15.45 -0.59
N ILE A 82 -7.12 15.46 -0.87
CA ILE A 82 -6.36 14.32 -1.34
C ILE A 82 -5.62 13.75 -0.14
N VAL A 83 -5.77 12.46 0.15
CA VAL A 83 -4.99 11.78 1.17
C VAL A 83 -3.96 10.90 0.50
N VAL A 84 -2.68 11.19 0.71
CA VAL A 84 -1.58 10.36 0.21
C VAL A 84 -0.97 9.55 1.35
N LEU A 85 -0.95 8.21 1.17
CA LEU A 85 -0.38 7.29 2.16
C LEU A 85 1.12 7.11 1.97
N GLY A 86 1.84 7.07 3.08
CA GLY A 86 3.27 6.77 3.11
C GLY A 86 3.61 5.36 2.62
N GLY A 87 4.89 5.07 2.56
CA GLY A 87 5.49 3.84 2.04
C GLY A 87 6.29 4.06 0.76
N GLY A 88 6.28 5.30 0.21
CA GLY A 88 6.96 5.67 -1.02
C GLY A 88 8.24 6.50 -0.84
N ILE A 89 8.48 7.02 0.34
CA ILE A 89 9.58 7.96 0.57
C ILE A 89 10.38 7.54 1.79
N SER A 90 11.68 7.46 1.61
CA SER A 90 12.62 7.32 2.72
C SER A 90 13.08 8.69 3.18
N SER A 91 12.81 9.03 4.42
CA SER A 91 13.28 10.30 4.99
C SER A 91 14.81 10.37 5.05
N PRO A 92 15.39 11.58 5.04
CA PRO A 92 16.84 11.78 5.11
C PRO A 92 17.46 11.06 6.31
N ARG A 93 18.53 10.32 6.07
CA ARG A 93 19.38 9.67 7.08
C ARG A 93 20.82 9.64 6.60
N PRO A 94 21.80 9.91 7.44
CA PRO A 94 23.18 9.79 7.00
C PRO A 94 23.46 8.42 6.32
N PRO A 95 24.17 8.40 5.17
CA PRO A 95 24.76 9.54 4.46
C PRO A 95 23.80 10.34 3.57
N ARG A 96 22.50 10.02 3.50
CA ARG A 96 21.52 10.73 2.67
C ARG A 96 21.14 12.06 3.28
N ILE A 97 21.23 13.12 2.49
CA ILE A 97 20.94 14.51 2.89
C ILE A 97 19.48 14.87 2.52
N HIS A 98 18.98 14.30 1.42
CA HIS A 98 17.63 14.55 0.91
C HIS A 98 16.71 13.33 1.10
N PRO A 99 15.38 13.49 1.00
CA PRO A 99 14.47 12.37 0.88
C PRO A 99 14.85 11.49 -0.31
N ASP A 100 14.74 10.17 -0.13
CA ASP A 100 15.06 9.20 -1.16
C ASP A 100 13.76 8.54 -1.67
N LEU A 101 13.61 8.50 -2.98
CA LEU A 101 12.43 7.94 -3.63
C LEU A 101 12.61 6.42 -3.73
N ASN A 102 11.60 5.66 -3.35
CA ASN A 102 11.53 4.23 -3.60
C ASN A 102 10.48 3.93 -4.69
N ASP A 103 10.26 2.65 -4.99
CA ASP A 103 9.38 2.20 -6.06
C ASP A 103 7.94 2.74 -5.95
N ALA A 104 7.48 3.11 -4.76
CA ALA A 104 6.14 3.64 -4.52
C ALA A 104 6.08 5.18 -4.42
N ALA A 105 7.12 5.90 -4.86
CA ALA A 105 7.16 7.37 -4.88
C ALA A 105 6.07 7.99 -5.79
N ASP A 106 5.60 7.23 -6.76
CA ASP A 106 4.47 7.57 -7.63
C ASP A 106 3.25 8.07 -6.87
N ARG A 107 3.04 7.63 -5.64
CA ARG A 107 1.94 8.08 -4.79
C ARG A 107 1.98 9.58 -4.56
N VAL A 108 3.14 10.10 -4.17
CA VAL A 108 3.30 11.53 -3.85
C VAL A 108 3.24 12.37 -5.14
N TRP A 109 3.85 11.87 -6.22
CA TRP A 109 3.76 12.51 -7.53
C TRP A 109 2.32 12.55 -8.06
N HIS A 110 1.57 11.45 -7.93
CA HIS A 110 0.16 11.39 -8.34
C HIS A 110 -0.71 12.35 -7.52
N ALA A 111 -0.49 12.44 -6.20
CA ALA A 111 -1.18 13.40 -5.34
C ALA A 111 -0.94 14.86 -5.78
N ALA A 112 0.31 15.20 -6.14
CA ALA A 112 0.62 16.52 -6.67
C ALA A 112 -0.08 16.79 -8.02
N ARG A 113 -0.18 15.78 -8.90
CA ARG A 113 -0.92 15.88 -10.18
C ARG A 113 -2.41 16.12 -9.96
N LEU A 114 -3.04 15.41 -9.03
CA LEU A 114 -4.45 15.58 -8.66
C LEU A 114 -4.70 17.00 -8.12
N TYR A 115 -3.81 17.49 -7.25
CA TYR A 115 -3.90 18.83 -6.71
C TYR A 115 -3.82 19.89 -7.84
N ARG A 116 -2.81 19.79 -8.73
CA ARG A 116 -2.65 20.72 -9.87
C ARG A 116 -3.80 20.66 -10.87
N ALA A 117 -4.47 19.51 -10.98
CA ALA A 117 -5.69 19.35 -11.77
C ALA A 117 -6.95 19.90 -11.08
N GLY A 118 -6.81 20.52 -9.89
CA GLY A 118 -7.93 21.11 -9.16
C GLY A 118 -8.89 20.09 -8.56
N LYS A 119 -8.48 18.83 -8.38
CA LYS A 119 -9.35 17.77 -7.86
C LYS A 119 -9.64 17.88 -6.36
N ALA A 120 -8.83 18.61 -5.61
CA ALA A 120 -9.11 19.01 -4.23
C ALA A 120 -8.23 20.21 -3.81
N PRO A 121 -8.71 21.05 -2.86
CA PRO A 121 -7.95 22.21 -2.39
C PRO A 121 -6.86 21.87 -1.37
N LEU A 122 -6.87 20.67 -0.79
CA LEU A 122 -5.96 20.24 0.27
C LEU A 122 -5.31 18.89 -0.05
N VAL A 123 -4.07 18.71 0.43
CA VAL A 123 -3.36 17.43 0.40
C VAL A 123 -2.99 17.04 1.84
N ILE A 124 -3.42 15.87 2.28
CA ILE A 124 -3.07 15.29 3.58
C ILE A 124 -1.99 14.24 3.36
N ALA A 125 -0.76 14.53 3.78
CA ALA A 125 0.34 13.58 3.78
C ALA A 125 0.31 12.74 5.06
N SER A 126 -0.10 11.46 4.96
CA SER A 126 -0.26 10.57 6.11
C SER A 126 0.81 9.48 6.11
N GLY A 127 1.75 9.57 7.06
CA GLY A 127 2.84 8.62 7.23
C GLY A 127 3.80 9.03 8.33
N GLY A 128 3.98 8.17 9.32
CA GLY A 128 4.89 8.38 10.45
C GLY A 128 6.18 7.57 10.33
N ALA A 129 6.89 7.46 11.45
CA ALA A 129 8.04 6.58 11.58
C ALA A 129 7.61 5.19 12.05
N GLN A 130 8.29 4.15 11.55
CA GLN A 130 8.11 2.81 12.11
C GLN A 130 8.70 2.75 13.53
N PRO A 131 8.16 1.92 14.45
CA PRO A 131 8.60 1.88 15.86
C PRO A 131 10.08 1.59 16.08
N TRP A 132 10.75 0.98 15.10
CA TRP A 132 12.20 0.70 15.13
C TRP A 132 13.03 1.75 14.37
N GLN A 133 12.38 2.78 13.87
CA GLN A 133 13.02 3.92 13.21
C GLN A 133 13.15 5.09 14.20
N ASN A 134 14.04 6.02 13.88
CA ASN A 134 14.14 7.24 14.65
C ASN A 134 12.82 8.02 14.54
N PRO A 135 12.13 8.34 15.65
CA PRO A 135 10.83 9.04 15.62
C PRO A 135 10.92 10.48 15.06
N ARG A 136 12.12 11.05 14.95
CA ARG A 136 12.33 12.36 14.31
C ARG A 136 12.26 12.29 12.78
N VAL A 137 12.26 11.09 12.21
CA VAL A 137 12.28 10.84 10.77
C VAL A 137 10.88 10.42 10.33
N GLN A 138 10.02 11.40 10.13
CA GLN A 138 8.61 11.19 9.76
C GLN A 138 8.45 11.26 8.24
N GLU A 139 7.83 10.25 7.65
CA GLU A 139 7.65 10.20 6.20
C GLU A 139 6.76 11.34 5.69
N ALA A 140 5.72 11.73 6.44
CA ALA A 140 4.86 12.86 6.09
C ALA A 140 5.64 14.16 5.85
N SER A 141 6.74 14.40 6.60
CA SER A 141 7.59 15.57 6.40
C SER A 141 8.42 15.46 5.11
N ALA A 142 8.85 14.26 4.74
CA ALA A 142 9.54 14.04 3.48
C ALA A 142 8.58 14.17 2.28
N MET A 143 7.35 13.66 2.42
CA MET A 143 6.30 13.85 1.41
C MET A 143 5.96 15.33 1.21
N GLU A 144 5.90 16.14 2.28
CA GLU A 144 5.66 17.58 2.17
C GLU A 144 6.72 18.28 1.32
N VAL A 145 8.01 17.95 1.53
CA VAL A 145 9.10 18.52 0.72
C VAL A 145 8.85 18.25 -0.76
N LEU A 146 8.57 17.01 -1.12
CA LEU A 146 8.34 16.62 -2.53
C LEU A 146 7.04 17.23 -3.09
N LEU A 147 5.97 17.28 -2.31
CA LEU A 147 4.71 17.91 -2.76
C LEU A 147 4.96 19.40 -3.09
N ARG A 148 5.75 20.10 -2.29
CA ARG A 148 6.12 21.50 -2.55
C ARG A 148 6.99 21.63 -3.80
N ASP A 149 7.99 20.77 -3.96
CA ASP A 149 8.86 20.74 -5.14
C ASP A 149 8.04 20.48 -6.42
N TRP A 150 6.92 19.77 -6.31
CA TRP A 150 5.98 19.51 -7.41
C TRP A 150 4.81 20.49 -7.50
N GLY A 151 4.91 21.63 -6.83
CA GLY A 151 4.01 22.77 -7.01
C GLY A 151 2.77 22.78 -6.13
N VAL A 152 2.72 22.01 -5.05
CA VAL A 152 1.65 22.13 -4.04
C VAL A 152 2.03 23.19 -3.01
N PRO A 153 1.26 24.29 -2.83
CA PRO A 153 1.55 25.31 -1.83
C PRO A 153 1.59 24.74 -0.41
N GLN A 154 2.50 25.25 0.41
CA GLN A 154 2.67 24.77 1.79
C GLN A 154 1.37 24.86 2.61
N ASP A 155 0.59 25.92 2.44
CA ASP A 155 -0.66 26.15 3.17
C ASP A 155 -1.78 25.16 2.74
N SER A 156 -1.61 24.49 1.60
CA SER A 156 -2.48 23.43 1.11
C SER A 156 -2.05 22.03 1.56
N ILE A 157 -0.96 21.90 2.34
CA ILE A 157 -0.45 20.60 2.79
C ILE A 157 -0.70 20.42 4.28
N LEU A 158 -1.38 19.34 4.64
CA LEU A 158 -1.57 18.94 6.02
C LEU A 158 -0.78 17.65 6.28
N ARG A 159 -0.05 17.63 7.41
CA ARG A 159 0.72 16.44 7.80
C ARG A 159 0.00 15.63 8.86
N GLU A 160 -0.04 14.33 8.67
CA GLU A 160 -0.32 13.33 9.71
C GLU A 160 0.95 12.48 9.93
N PRO A 161 1.85 12.86 10.86
CA PRO A 161 3.19 12.30 10.97
C PRO A 161 3.32 11.15 11.98
N ARG A 162 2.23 10.62 12.55
CA ARG A 162 2.28 9.71 13.70
C ARG A 162 1.88 8.29 13.39
N SER A 163 1.35 8.01 12.19
CA SER A 163 0.82 6.70 11.83
C SER A 163 1.92 5.71 11.48
N ALA A 164 1.90 4.54 12.11
CA ALA A 164 2.85 3.44 11.86
C ALA A 164 2.25 2.29 11.02
N ASN A 165 0.96 2.36 10.67
CA ASN A 165 0.26 1.38 9.85
C ASN A 165 -1.01 1.99 9.26
N THR A 166 -1.66 1.26 8.31
CA THR A 166 -2.82 1.78 7.57
C THR A 166 -4.04 2.07 8.46
N TYR A 167 -4.25 1.28 9.52
CA TYR A 167 -5.32 1.55 10.48
C TYR A 167 -5.11 2.89 11.17
N GLN A 168 -3.88 3.16 11.63
CA GLN A 168 -3.56 4.45 12.24
C GLN A 168 -3.61 5.61 11.22
N ASN A 169 -3.23 5.37 9.95
CA ASN A 169 -3.41 6.38 8.92
C ASN A 169 -4.88 6.79 8.82
N ALA A 170 -5.81 5.83 8.73
CA ALA A 170 -7.24 6.11 8.64
C ALA A 170 -7.78 6.81 9.90
N THR A 171 -7.58 6.23 11.09
CA THR A 171 -8.10 6.79 12.35
C THR A 171 -7.59 8.19 12.64
N ARG A 172 -6.33 8.50 12.32
CA ARG A 172 -5.75 9.82 12.57
C ARG A 172 -6.12 10.82 11.48
N THR A 173 -6.23 10.36 10.23
CA THR A 173 -6.76 11.19 9.14
C THR A 173 -8.22 11.54 9.42
N ALA A 174 -9.07 10.61 9.86
CA ALA A 174 -10.45 10.88 10.26
C ALA A 174 -10.52 12.02 11.29
N ARG A 175 -9.76 11.91 12.37
CA ARG A 175 -9.70 12.98 13.39
C ARG A 175 -9.19 14.33 12.85
N LEU A 176 -8.32 14.32 11.86
CA LEU A 176 -7.84 15.56 11.23
C LEU A 176 -8.94 16.16 10.35
N MET A 177 -9.69 15.33 9.63
CA MET A 177 -10.82 15.69 8.80
C MET A 177 -11.98 16.22 9.63
N ASP A 178 -12.37 15.54 10.70
CA ASP A 178 -13.45 15.95 11.62
C ASP A 178 -13.24 17.38 12.13
N ARG A 179 -12.01 17.72 12.54
CA ARG A 179 -11.69 19.09 13.01
C ARG A 179 -11.83 20.16 11.94
N ARG A 180 -11.95 19.77 10.67
CA ARG A 180 -12.07 20.66 9.51
C ARG A 180 -13.40 20.54 8.79
N GLY A 181 -14.30 19.69 9.29
CA GLY A 181 -15.60 19.43 8.65
C GLY A 181 -15.48 18.74 7.29
N LEU A 182 -14.42 17.94 7.06
CA LEU A 182 -14.19 17.22 5.81
C LEU A 182 -14.72 15.78 5.94
N ASN A 183 -15.33 15.27 4.88
CA ASN A 183 -15.93 13.93 4.87
C ASN A 183 -15.48 13.07 3.68
N CYS A 184 -15.08 13.70 2.57
CA CYS A 184 -14.75 13.04 1.31
C CYS A 184 -13.32 13.29 0.87
N VAL A 185 -12.61 12.21 0.46
CA VAL A 185 -11.24 12.29 0.00
C VAL A 185 -10.96 11.47 -1.25
N LEU A 186 -10.03 11.96 -2.08
CA LEU A 186 -9.30 11.13 -3.03
C LEU A 186 -8.18 10.41 -2.27
N LEU A 187 -8.28 9.09 -2.15
CA LEU A 187 -7.28 8.28 -1.45
C LEU A 187 -6.21 7.79 -2.42
N VAL A 188 -4.98 8.25 -2.24
CA VAL A 188 -3.83 7.92 -3.09
C VAL A 188 -2.91 6.93 -2.40
N THR A 189 -2.73 5.78 -3.02
CA THR A 189 -1.75 4.75 -2.64
C THR A 189 -1.50 3.81 -3.83
N SER A 190 -0.53 2.89 -3.70
CA SER A 190 -0.29 1.87 -4.75
C SER A 190 -1.54 1.02 -4.99
N ALA A 191 -1.79 0.67 -6.25
CA ALA A 191 -2.91 -0.18 -6.66
C ALA A 191 -2.95 -1.50 -5.88
N LEU A 192 -1.79 -2.11 -5.66
CA LEU A 192 -1.63 -3.31 -4.84
C LEU A 192 -2.19 -3.15 -3.41
N HIS A 193 -2.01 -1.98 -2.82
CA HIS A 193 -2.41 -1.65 -1.44
C HIS A 193 -3.83 -1.09 -1.34
N MET A 194 -4.41 -0.61 -2.44
CA MET A 194 -5.64 0.20 -2.46
C MET A 194 -6.83 -0.50 -1.82
N ARG A 195 -7.02 -1.79 -2.10
CA ARG A 195 -8.13 -2.58 -1.52
C ARG A 195 -8.18 -2.48 0.01
N ARG A 196 -7.04 -2.67 0.68
CA ARG A 196 -6.95 -2.62 2.15
C ARG A 196 -7.09 -1.20 2.67
N ALA A 197 -6.49 -0.24 1.98
CA ALA A 197 -6.56 1.17 2.37
C ALA A 197 -8.01 1.70 2.33
N VAL A 198 -8.71 1.52 1.21
CA VAL A 198 -10.12 1.95 1.07
C VAL A 198 -11.00 1.30 2.13
N ALA A 199 -10.86 -0.02 2.36
CA ALA A 199 -11.67 -0.72 3.34
C ALA A 199 -11.51 -0.13 4.75
N VAL A 200 -10.26 0.15 5.17
CA VAL A 200 -9.98 0.73 6.49
C VAL A 200 -10.46 2.19 6.59
N PHE A 201 -10.27 2.99 5.55
CA PHE A 201 -10.72 4.39 5.56
C PHE A 201 -12.25 4.47 5.65
N ARG A 202 -12.97 3.63 4.92
CA ARG A 202 -14.44 3.57 4.98
C ARG A 202 -14.96 3.08 6.33
N SER A 203 -14.25 2.15 7.00
CA SER A 203 -14.59 1.71 8.36
C SER A 203 -14.44 2.81 9.42
N GLU A 204 -13.62 3.84 9.13
CA GLU A 204 -13.47 5.02 9.99
C GLU A 204 -14.43 6.16 9.58
N GLY A 205 -15.43 5.89 8.72
CA GLY A 205 -16.45 6.85 8.30
C GLY A 205 -16.02 7.83 7.22
N ILE A 206 -14.83 7.65 6.63
CA ILE A 206 -14.34 8.52 5.55
C ILE A 206 -14.88 8.03 4.21
N GLU A 207 -15.51 8.91 3.45
CA GLU A 207 -15.85 8.63 2.06
C GLU A 207 -14.58 8.69 1.21
N ALA A 208 -13.95 7.52 1.00
CA ALA A 208 -12.69 7.39 0.27
C ALA A 208 -12.94 6.95 -1.17
N VAL A 209 -12.66 7.85 -2.11
CA VAL A 209 -12.63 7.56 -3.54
C VAL A 209 -11.22 7.10 -3.91
N PRO A 210 -11.05 5.90 -4.46
CA PRO A 210 -9.73 5.39 -4.80
C PRO A 210 -9.13 6.16 -5.98
N ALA A 211 -7.92 6.69 -5.80
CA ALA A 211 -7.08 7.26 -6.84
C ALA A 211 -5.77 6.44 -6.89
N ALA A 212 -5.88 5.21 -7.42
CA ALA A 212 -4.80 4.25 -7.44
C ALA A 212 -3.68 4.67 -8.40
N THR A 213 -2.44 4.37 -8.00
CA THR A 213 -1.22 4.59 -8.79
C THR A 213 -0.22 3.47 -8.52
N ASP A 214 1.00 3.55 -9.04
CA ASP A 214 2.05 2.54 -8.81
C ASP A 214 1.53 1.13 -9.17
N PHE A 215 1.07 0.99 -10.42
CA PHE A 215 0.71 -0.29 -11.02
C PHE A 215 1.99 -1.02 -11.42
N GLN A 216 2.13 -2.25 -10.99
CA GLN A 216 3.35 -3.04 -11.17
C GLN A 216 3.20 -4.16 -12.20
N VAL A 217 1.98 -4.40 -12.67
CA VAL A 217 1.70 -5.45 -13.67
C VAL A 217 1.41 -4.79 -15.02
N ASP A 218 2.29 -5.06 -15.98
CA ASP A 218 2.13 -4.62 -17.35
C ASP A 218 1.29 -5.60 -18.16
N ASN A 219 0.48 -5.07 -19.08
CA ASN A 219 -0.29 -5.87 -20.05
C ASN A 219 0.63 -6.33 -21.19
N ARG A 220 1.61 -7.18 -20.90
CA ARG A 220 2.52 -7.77 -21.90
C ARG A 220 2.13 -9.22 -22.20
N ASN A 221 2.45 -9.67 -23.40
CA ASN A 221 2.30 -11.09 -23.73
C ASN A 221 3.22 -11.94 -22.86
N GLN A 222 2.65 -13.00 -22.28
CA GLN A 222 3.41 -13.97 -21.51
C GLN A 222 4.31 -14.79 -22.44
N THR A 223 5.52 -15.09 -21.97
CA THR A 223 6.53 -15.89 -22.68
C THR A 223 6.98 -17.08 -21.84
N LEU A 224 7.72 -18.01 -22.43
CA LEU A 224 8.34 -19.09 -21.68
C LEU A 224 9.33 -18.60 -20.61
N LEU A 225 9.86 -17.39 -20.74
CA LEU A 225 10.75 -16.80 -19.73
C LEU A 225 10.00 -16.49 -18.43
N ASP A 226 8.69 -16.30 -18.48
CA ASP A 226 7.87 -15.98 -17.30
C ASP A 226 7.71 -17.16 -16.32
N VAL A 227 8.14 -18.37 -16.70
CA VAL A 227 8.21 -19.52 -15.80
C VAL A 227 9.58 -19.72 -15.18
N LEU A 228 10.57 -18.89 -15.54
CA LEU A 228 11.90 -18.93 -14.92
C LEU A 228 11.91 -18.08 -13.65
N PRO A 229 12.61 -18.52 -12.59
CA PRO A 229 12.72 -17.78 -11.34
C PRO A 229 13.45 -16.45 -11.50
N ASP A 230 12.88 -15.41 -10.90
CA ASP A 230 13.42 -14.05 -10.83
C ASP A 230 13.25 -13.49 -9.42
N ALA A 231 14.25 -12.74 -8.93
CA ALA A 231 14.25 -12.17 -7.59
C ALA A 231 13.18 -11.07 -7.43
N GLY A 232 12.93 -10.27 -8.46
CA GLY A 232 11.90 -9.25 -8.49
C GLY A 232 10.50 -9.87 -8.43
N ALA A 233 10.29 -10.99 -9.16
CA ALA A 233 9.05 -11.76 -9.10
C ALA A 233 8.79 -12.32 -7.69
N LEU A 234 9.81 -12.83 -7.00
CA LEU A 234 9.69 -13.28 -5.60
C LEU A 234 9.34 -12.12 -4.66
N ALA A 235 9.94 -10.95 -4.86
CA ALA A 235 9.62 -9.75 -4.09
C ALA A 235 8.18 -9.30 -4.34
N GLY A 236 7.73 -9.27 -5.60
CA GLY A 236 6.36 -8.93 -5.99
C GLY A 236 5.32 -9.90 -5.42
N SER A 237 5.59 -11.22 -5.52
CA SER A 237 4.75 -12.26 -4.90
C SER A 237 4.65 -12.07 -3.39
N THR A 238 5.78 -11.75 -2.73
CA THR A 238 5.83 -11.48 -1.28
C THR A 238 5.00 -10.25 -0.93
N ALA A 239 5.06 -9.19 -1.73
CA ALA A 239 4.26 -7.99 -1.54
C ALA A 239 2.75 -8.29 -1.66
N ALA A 240 2.34 -9.06 -2.68
CA ALA A 240 0.96 -9.46 -2.85
C ALA A 240 0.45 -10.34 -1.69
N VAL A 241 1.20 -11.34 -1.27
CA VAL A 241 0.86 -12.20 -0.12
C VAL A 241 0.70 -11.36 1.15
N ARG A 242 1.59 -10.37 1.38
CA ARG A 242 1.46 -9.43 2.50
C ARG A 242 0.14 -8.67 2.49
N GLU A 243 -0.32 -8.23 1.32
CA GLU A 243 -1.60 -7.51 1.21
C GLU A 243 -2.80 -8.44 1.46
N TYR A 244 -2.80 -9.67 0.94
CA TYR A 244 -3.84 -10.65 1.24
C TYR A 244 -3.92 -10.97 2.75
N VAL A 245 -2.79 -11.32 3.35
CA VAL A 245 -2.72 -11.64 4.78
C VAL A 245 -3.03 -10.39 5.61
N GLY A 246 -2.53 -9.24 5.22
CA GLY A 246 -2.82 -7.97 5.87
C GLY A 246 -4.31 -7.64 5.89
N TYR A 247 -5.00 -7.84 4.77
CA TYR A 247 -6.45 -7.66 4.69
C TYR A 247 -7.20 -8.61 5.64
N LEU A 248 -6.87 -9.90 5.62
CA LEU A 248 -7.49 -10.91 6.51
C LEU A 248 -7.25 -10.60 8.00
N VAL A 249 -6.03 -10.20 8.36
CA VAL A 249 -5.69 -9.81 9.75
C VAL A 249 -6.46 -8.57 10.17
N TYR A 250 -6.66 -7.60 9.28
CA TYR A 250 -7.41 -6.38 9.58
C TYR A 250 -8.91 -6.68 9.75
N ALA A 251 -9.47 -7.54 8.88
CA ALA A 251 -10.84 -8.01 9.01
C ALA A 251 -11.06 -8.80 10.32
N TRP A 252 -10.12 -9.70 10.66
CA TRP A 252 -10.18 -10.47 11.91
C TRP A 252 -10.11 -9.59 13.16
N ARG A 253 -9.42 -8.45 13.07
CA ARG A 253 -9.32 -7.46 14.17
C ARG A 253 -10.52 -6.52 14.26
N GLY A 254 -11.47 -6.60 13.35
CA GLY A 254 -12.57 -5.65 13.27
C GLY A 254 -12.14 -4.24 12.84
N TRP A 255 -10.99 -4.11 12.14
CA TRP A 255 -10.52 -2.84 11.58
C TRP A 255 -11.04 -2.59 10.17
N ILE A 256 -11.69 -3.58 9.61
CA ILE A 256 -12.38 -3.53 8.34
C ILE A 256 -13.75 -4.15 8.60
N ASP A 257 -14.81 -3.39 8.42
CA ASP A 257 -16.16 -3.94 8.40
C ASP A 257 -16.26 -4.95 7.25
N ARG A 258 -17.04 -6.02 7.45
CA ARG A 258 -17.23 -7.02 6.40
C ARG A 258 -17.60 -6.30 5.12
N PRO A 259 -17.02 -6.71 3.97
CA PRO A 259 -17.18 -5.97 2.73
C PRO A 259 -18.67 -5.76 2.49
N ALA A 260 -19.13 -4.50 2.54
CA ALA A 260 -20.33 -4.15 1.85
C ALA A 260 -20.14 -4.63 0.39
N PRO A 261 -21.15 -5.28 -0.22
CA PRO A 261 -21.09 -5.59 -1.63
C PRO A 261 -20.62 -4.33 -2.34
N VAL A 262 -19.77 -4.50 -3.36
CA VAL A 262 -19.28 -3.40 -4.18
C VAL A 262 -20.49 -2.57 -4.56
N ALA A 263 -20.75 -1.50 -3.81
CA ALA A 263 -21.77 -0.55 -4.18
C ALA A 263 -21.21 0.12 -5.44
N GLU A 264 -21.86 -0.22 -6.53
CA GLU A 264 -21.76 0.51 -7.78
C GLU A 264 -21.67 1.99 -7.44
N THR A 265 -20.62 2.62 -8.02
CA THR A 265 -20.50 4.05 -8.24
C THR A 265 -21.48 4.90 -7.43
N THR A 266 -21.05 5.36 -6.28
CA THR A 266 -21.72 6.46 -5.59
C THR A 266 -21.41 7.73 -6.40
N GLU A 267 -22.03 7.85 -7.55
CA GLU A 267 -22.26 9.14 -8.19
C GLU A 267 -23.07 9.96 -7.20
N GLY A 268 -22.48 10.95 -6.56
CA GLY A 268 -23.26 12.01 -5.94
C GLY A 268 -22.88 12.51 -4.56
N ARG A 269 -21.93 11.94 -3.82
CA ARG A 269 -21.56 12.48 -2.49
C ARG A 269 -20.23 13.22 -2.44
N CYS A 270 -19.28 12.91 -3.29
CA CYS A 270 -18.04 13.65 -3.44
C CYS A 270 -18.13 14.78 -4.49
N VAL A 271 -19.24 15.50 -4.55
CA VAL A 271 -19.32 16.77 -5.28
C VAL A 271 -19.02 17.87 -4.27
N ALA A 272 -17.73 18.20 -4.10
CA ALA A 272 -17.36 19.42 -3.43
C ALA A 272 -17.90 20.58 -4.27
N THR A 273 -18.92 21.28 -3.77
CA THR A 273 -19.20 22.64 -4.21
C THR A 273 -18.02 23.50 -3.77
N VAL A 274 -17.01 23.61 -4.66
CA VAL A 274 -15.96 24.60 -4.48
C VAL A 274 -16.65 25.95 -4.56
N PRO A 275 -16.63 26.78 -3.51
CA PRO A 275 -17.07 28.17 -3.65
C PRO A 275 -16.06 28.81 -4.61
N VAL A 276 -16.52 29.18 -5.80
CA VAL A 276 -15.77 30.02 -6.72
C VAL A 276 -15.55 31.33 -6.00
N SER A 277 -14.38 31.53 -5.43
CA SER A 277 -13.91 32.83 -4.96
C SER A 277 -13.68 33.68 -6.21
N ASN A 278 -14.66 34.49 -6.53
CA ASN A 278 -14.46 35.63 -7.43
C ASN A 278 -13.38 36.54 -6.82
N ARG A 279 -12.20 36.55 -7.40
CA ARG A 279 -11.28 37.70 -7.41
C ARG A 279 -10.63 37.82 -8.77
#